data_e582ae6b4026f70409b377bf5b6a9f48
#
_entry.id   e582ae6b4026f70409b377bf5b6a9f48
#
_cell.length_a   1.000
_cell.length_b   1.000
_cell.length_c   1.000
_cell.angle_alpha   90.00
_cell.angle_beta   90.00
_cell.angle_gamma   90.00
#
_symmetry.space_group_name_H-M   'P 1'
#
loop_
_entity.id
_entity.type
_entity.pdbx_description
1 polymer ?
#
loop_
_entity_poly.entity_id
_entity_poly.type
_entity_poly.pdbx_seq_one_letter_code
_entity_poly.pdbx_strand_id
1 'polypeptide(L)'
;IFAQWLADALRVAVVVPDSMQTEDRLTYSSPVPAADYEIIHKMRSQELALAMMEIKHAPWFDGRAIIAGTSEGGVTAARYQADEKMIQEKGRMIFSWSCEDNYHVESHNTHIPDNLPVLNVMSATDKFFSQSNSYLDNPEALGYAGKVLANNPNAEIVLLPGAPHTLMNLPQARD
;
A
#
# COMPACT_ATOMS: atom_id res chain seq x y z
N ILE A 1 15.84 -1.63 5.39
CA ILE A 1 15.87 -2.92 6.13
C ILE A 1 14.84 -3.90 5.53
N PHE A 2 13.54 -3.55 5.46
CA PHE A 2 12.52 -4.47 4.94
C PHE A 2 12.74 -4.83 3.47
N ALA A 3 13.02 -3.84 2.60
CA ALA A 3 13.31 -4.07 1.18
C ALA A 3 14.52 -5.00 0.98
N GLN A 4 15.58 -4.82 1.76
CA GLN A 4 16.74 -5.71 1.71
C GLN A 4 16.38 -7.12 2.16
N TRP A 5 15.60 -7.26 3.23
CA TRP A 5 15.13 -8.56 3.68
C TRP A 5 14.26 -9.27 2.62
N LEU A 6 13.33 -8.56 1.97
CA LEU A 6 12.54 -9.11 0.87
C LEU A 6 13.43 -9.60 -0.28
N ALA A 7 14.41 -8.79 -0.69
CA ALA A 7 15.33 -9.15 -1.78
C ALA A 7 16.10 -10.44 -1.44
N ASP A 8 16.61 -10.53 -0.22
CA ASP A 8 17.41 -11.67 0.22
C ASP A 8 16.55 -12.94 0.44
N ALA A 9 15.38 -12.79 1.09
CA ALA A 9 14.50 -13.90 1.45
C ALA A 9 13.79 -14.50 0.21
N LEU A 10 13.32 -13.66 -0.69
CA LEU A 10 12.55 -14.08 -1.87
C LEU A 10 13.40 -14.19 -3.14
N ARG A 11 14.67 -13.76 -3.10
CA ARG A 11 15.58 -13.69 -4.26
C ARG A 11 14.98 -12.90 -5.43
N VAL A 12 14.45 -11.74 -5.13
CA VAL A 12 13.85 -10.82 -6.09
C VAL A 12 14.59 -9.49 -6.09
N ALA A 13 14.50 -8.75 -7.20
CA ALA A 13 14.88 -7.34 -7.20
C ALA A 13 13.80 -6.52 -6.48
N VAL A 14 14.22 -5.61 -5.59
CA VAL A 14 13.31 -4.69 -4.91
C VAL A 14 13.67 -3.26 -5.30
N VAL A 15 12.71 -2.55 -5.88
CA VAL A 15 12.84 -1.14 -6.27
C VAL A 15 12.00 -0.30 -5.33
N VAL A 16 12.60 0.71 -4.73
CA VAL A 16 11.94 1.60 -3.76
C VAL A 16 12.14 3.04 -4.23
N PRO A 17 11.12 3.67 -4.85
CA PRO A 17 11.17 5.10 -5.13
C PRO A 17 11.30 5.91 -3.83
N ASP A 18 12.19 6.89 -3.83
CA ASP A 18 12.38 7.79 -2.69
C ASP A 18 11.51 9.04 -2.83
N SER A 19 10.29 8.96 -2.37
CA SER A 19 9.31 10.05 -2.42
C SER A 19 9.69 11.26 -1.56
N MET A 20 10.71 11.14 -0.71
CA MET A 20 11.17 12.26 0.11
C MET A 20 12.14 13.19 -0.63
N GLN A 21 12.59 12.78 -1.82
CA GLN A 21 13.45 13.62 -2.69
C GLN A 21 12.68 14.68 -3.47
N THR A 22 11.35 14.63 -3.48
CA THR A 22 10.53 15.64 -4.15
C THR A 22 10.57 16.94 -3.33
N GLU A 23 11.17 18.01 -3.90
CA GLU A 23 11.40 19.29 -3.19
C GLU A 23 10.11 19.95 -2.70
N ASP A 24 9.07 19.94 -3.52
CA ASP A 24 7.78 20.56 -3.22
C ASP A 24 6.78 19.58 -2.57
N ARG A 25 7.27 18.50 -2.00
CA ARG A 25 6.40 17.53 -1.32
C ARG A 25 5.65 18.20 -0.17
N LEU A 26 4.30 18.09 -0.19
CA LEU A 26 3.47 18.52 0.92
C LEU A 26 3.81 17.73 2.19
N THR A 27 4.13 18.45 3.25
CA THR A 27 4.33 17.90 4.60
C THR A 27 3.12 18.24 5.46
N TYR A 28 2.69 17.29 6.30
CA TYR A 28 1.48 17.46 7.09
C TYR A 28 1.56 16.72 8.43
N SER A 29 0.67 17.12 9.34
CA SER A 29 0.33 16.34 10.54
C SER A 29 -1.14 15.99 10.47
N SER A 30 -1.46 14.70 10.47
CA SER A 30 -2.86 14.24 10.40
C SER A 30 -3.69 14.72 11.59
N PRO A 31 -4.96 15.09 11.36
CA PRO A 31 -5.67 15.11 10.08
C PRO A 31 -5.45 16.40 9.29
N VAL A 32 -5.49 16.30 7.95
CA VAL A 32 -5.65 17.43 7.03
C VAL A 32 -6.87 17.16 6.12
N PRO A 33 -7.36 18.13 5.35
CA PRO A 33 -8.45 17.89 4.40
C PRO A 33 -8.13 16.75 3.42
N ALA A 34 -9.12 15.93 3.06
CA ALA A 34 -8.93 14.80 2.14
C ALA A 34 -8.30 15.22 0.80
N ALA A 35 -8.65 16.40 0.29
CA ALA A 35 -8.06 16.95 -0.93
C ALA A 35 -6.54 17.14 -0.85
N ASP A 36 -6.00 17.46 0.32
CA ASP A 36 -4.54 17.60 0.52
C ASP A 36 -3.87 16.23 0.50
N TYR A 37 -4.49 15.21 1.09
CA TYR A 37 -4.00 13.83 0.96
C TYR A 37 -4.04 13.36 -0.49
N GLU A 38 -5.06 13.72 -1.28
CA GLU A 38 -5.15 13.33 -2.69
C GLU A 38 -4.02 13.92 -3.55
N ILE A 39 -3.50 15.09 -3.21
CA ILE A 39 -2.29 15.64 -3.86
C ILE A 39 -1.11 14.68 -3.67
N ILE A 40 -0.92 14.19 -2.45
CA ILE A 40 0.15 13.25 -2.11
C ILE A 40 -0.09 11.90 -2.79
N HIS A 41 -1.31 11.37 -2.74
CA HIS A 41 -1.64 10.10 -3.38
C HIS A 41 -1.43 10.13 -4.89
N LYS A 42 -1.75 11.24 -5.54
CA LYS A 42 -1.49 11.45 -6.96
C LYS A 42 0.01 11.46 -7.26
N MET A 43 0.80 12.18 -6.47
CA MET A 43 2.26 12.21 -6.60
C MET A 43 2.84 10.79 -6.46
N ARG A 44 2.46 10.06 -5.41
CA ARG A 44 2.92 8.68 -5.16
C ARG A 44 2.55 7.72 -6.29
N SER A 45 1.36 7.88 -6.88
CA SER A 45 0.94 7.09 -8.03
C SER A 45 1.77 7.39 -9.28
N GLN A 46 2.15 8.65 -9.49
CA GLN A 46 3.05 9.06 -10.58
C GLN A 46 4.46 8.49 -10.38
N GLU A 47 4.99 8.52 -9.16
CA GLU A 47 6.29 7.93 -8.83
C GLU A 47 6.32 6.43 -9.12
N LEU A 48 5.26 5.70 -8.73
CA LEU A 48 5.13 4.29 -9.06
C LEU A 48 5.12 4.05 -10.57
N ALA A 49 4.33 4.84 -11.31
CA ALA A 49 4.26 4.73 -12.78
C ALA A 49 5.63 4.98 -13.44
N LEU A 50 6.36 6.01 -12.99
CA LEU A 50 7.71 6.30 -13.47
C LEU A 50 8.68 5.15 -13.15
N ALA A 51 8.67 4.65 -11.92
CA ALA A 51 9.50 3.51 -11.54
C ALA A 51 9.22 2.28 -12.43
N MET A 52 7.94 2.01 -12.73
CA MET A 52 7.57 0.89 -13.61
C MET A 52 8.03 1.13 -15.05
N MET A 53 8.02 2.37 -15.54
CA MET A 53 8.56 2.71 -16.87
C MET A 53 10.07 2.50 -16.94
N GLU A 54 10.80 2.79 -15.88
CA GLU A 54 12.25 2.61 -15.83
C GLU A 54 12.65 1.13 -15.72
N ILE A 55 12.01 0.37 -14.83
CA ILE A 55 12.39 -1.04 -14.60
C ILE A 55 12.11 -1.94 -15.80
N LYS A 56 11.13 -1.61 -16.66
CA LYS A 56 10.84 -2.44 -17.85
C LYS A 56 12.02 -2.55 -18.83
N HIS A 57 12.97 -1.60 -18.77
CA HIS A 57 14.17 -1.59 -19.59
C HIS A 57 15.37 -2.23 -18.90
N ALA A 58 15.23 -2.62 -17.64
CA ALA A 58 16.32 -3.23 -16.89
C ALA A 58 16.56 -4.68 -17.38
N PRO A 59 17.82 -5.08 -17.63
CA PRO A 59 18.14 -6.40 -18.19
C PRO A 59 17.79 -7.58 -17.27
N TRP A 60 17.53 -7.31 -15.98
CA TRP A 60 17.12 -8.30 -14.98
C TRP A 60 15.59 -8.40 -14.82
N PHE A 61 14.83 -7.52 -15.46
CA PHE A 61 13.37 -7.53 -15.32
C PHE A 61 12.75 -8.55 -16.27
N ASP A 62 12.02 -9.51 -15.74
CA ASP A 62 11.39 -10.60 -16.48
C ASP A 62 9.92 -10.35 -16.84
N GLY A 63 9.42 -9.13 -16.62
CA GLY A 63 8.04 -8.73 -16.88
C GLY A 63 7.07 -9.01 -15.72
N ARG A 64 7.53 -9.59 -14.61
CA ARG A 64 6.71 -9.92 -13.44
C ARG A 64 6.95 -8.95 -12.30
N ALA A 65 5.88 -8.51 -11.63
CA ALA A 65 6.02 -7.60 -10.49
C ALA A 65 5.01 -7.92 -9.38
N ILE A 66 5.41 -7.64 -8.15
CA ILE A 66 4.55 -7.50 -6.98
C ILE A 66 4.58 -6.03 -6.59
N ILE A 67 3.42 -5.43 -6.41
CA ILE A 67 3.29 -4.05 -5.96
C ILE A 67 3.12 -4.03 -4.45
N ALA A 68 3.97 -3.27 -3.77
CA ALA A 68 3.95 -3.17 -2.32
C ALA A 68 3.91 -1.72 -1.84
N GLY A 69 3.25 -1.47 -0.72
CA GLY A 69 3.22 -0.14 -0.13
C GLY A 69 2.75 -0.13 1.31
N THR A 70 3.15 0.91 2.04
CA THR A 70 2.74 1.13 3.43
C THR A 70 2.15 2.52 3.61
N SER A 71 1.06 2.64 4.38
CA SER A 71 0.39 3.92 4.64
C SER A 71 0.00 4.64 3.33
N GLU A 72 0.53 5.83 3.03
CA GLU A 72 0.35 6.49 1.72
C GLU A 72 0.72 5.57 0.54
N GLY A 73 1.82 4.82 0.66
CA GLY A 73 2.21 3.83 -0.34
C GLY A 73 1.24 2.65 -0.40
N GLY A 74 0.55 2.33 0.69
CA GLY A 74 -0.54 1.35 0.73
C GLY A 74 -1.74 1.80 -0.08
N VAL A 75 -2.12 3.10 0.01
CA VAL A 75 -3.13 3.72 -0.86
C VAL A 75 -2.73 3.57 -2.32
N THR A 76 -1.48 3.92 -2.65
CA THR A 76 -0.95 3.81 -4.02
C THR A 76 -1.00 2.37 -4.53
N ALA A 77 -0.54 1.40 -3.72
CA ALA A 77 -0.58 -0.01 -4.09
C ALA A 77 -2.02 -0.50 -4.30
N ALA A 78 -2.97 -0.10 -3.44
CA ALA A 78 -4.37 -0.47 -3.55
C ALA A 78 -5.06 0.09 -4.80
N ARG A 79 -4.67 1.31 -5.21
CA ARG A 79 -5.24 2.03 -6.36
C ARG A 79 -4.55 1.71 -7.68
N TYR A 80 -3.40 1.05 -7.67
CA TYR A 80 -2.63 0.77 -8.88
C TYR A 80 -3.45 -0.02 -9.90
N GLN A 81 -3.35 0.40 -11.16
CA GLN A 81 -3.92 -0.30 -12.30
C GLN A 81 -2.79 -0.67 -13.24
N ALA A 82 -2.49 -1.97 -13.31
CA ALA A 82 -1.43 -2.46 -14.17
C ALA A 82 -1.74 -2.21 -15.65
N ASP A 83 -0.75 -1.75 -16.41
CA ASP A 83 -0.78 -1.90 -17.85
C ASP A 83 -0.36 -3.35 -18.18
N GLU A 84 -1.35 -4.20 -18.47
CA GLU A 84 -1.15 -5.63 -18.73
C GLU A 84 -0.19 -5.91 -19.91
N LYS A 85 -0.01 -4.93 -20.80
CA LYS A 85 0.96 -5.04 -21.90
C LYS A 85 2.39 -4.89 -21.44
N MET A 86 2.59 -4.28 -20.28
CA MET A 86 3.92 -3.96 -19.75
C MET A 86 4.34 -4.88 -18.63
N ILE A 87 3.40 -5.34 -17.81
CA ILE A 87 3.70 -5.99 -16.54
C ILE A 87 2.66 -7.09 -16.27
N GLN A 88 3.16 -8.26 -15.96
CA GLN A 88 2.35 -9.30 -15.36
C GLN A 88 2.36 -9.13 -13.84
N GLU A 89 1.32 -8.52 -13.30
CA GLU A 89 1.18 -8.41 -11.86
C GLU A 89 0.99 -9.79 -11.22
N LYS A 90 1.78 -10.10 -10.19
CA LYS A 90 1.78 -11.39 -9.47
C LYS A 90 1.18 -11.32 -8.08
N GLY A 91 0.99 -10.13 -7.54
CA GLY A 91 0.39 -9.92 -6.23
C GLY A 91 0.55 -8.50 -5.73
N ARG A 92 -0.09 -8.21 -4.61
CA ARG A 92 0.05 -6.96 -3.86
C ARG A 92 0.33 -7.21 -2.39
N MET A 93 1.12 -6.32 -1.81
CA MET A 93 1.37 -6.29 -0.37
C MET A 93 0.99 -4.90 0.14
N ILE A 94 -0.08 -4.82 0.92
CA ILE A 94 -0.66 -3.57 1.41
C ILE A 94 -0.50 -3.53 2.93
N PHE A 95 0.41 -2.68 3.39
CA PHE A 95 0.68 -2.50 4.81
C PHE A 95 0.06 -1.19 5.31
N SER A 96 -0.52 -1.23 6.50
CA SER A 96 -1.02 -0.03 7.19
C SER A 96 -1.96 0.83 6.34
N TRP A 97 -2.83 0.19 5.54
CA TRP A 97 -3.91 0.81 4.79
C TRP A 97 -5.11 -0.13 4.75
N SER A 98 -6.27 0.37 5.19
CA SER A 98 -7.50 -0.43 5.33
C SER A 98 -8.26 -0.62 4.02
N CYS A 99 -7.91 0.07 2.95
CA CYS A 99 -8.64 0.10 1.68
C CYS A 99 -10.12 0.53 1.84
N GLU A 100 -10.42 1.36 2.80
CA GLU A 100 -11.76 1.85 3.11
C GLU A 100 -11.85 3.36 2.95
N ASP A 101 -13.06 3.87 2.72
CA ASP A 101 -13.34 5.30 2.78
C ASP A 101 -13.16 5.79 4.22
N ASN A 102 -12.40 6.84 4.38
CA ASN A 102 -12.12 7.49 5.65
C ASN A 102 -11.53 8.89 5.41
N TYR A 103 -11.19 9.60 6.47
CA TYR A 103 -10.67 10.97 6.41
C TYR A 103 -9.42 11.17 5.52
N HIS A 104 -8.69 10.11 5.20
CA HIS A 104 -7.41 10.16 4.48
C HIS A 104 -7.56 10.11 2.94
N VAL A 105 -8.76 9.96 2.43
CA VAL A 105 -9.08 9.86 1.01
C VAL A 105 -10.42 10.50 0.69
N GLU A 106 -10.59 11.05 -0.50
CA GLU A 106 -11.92 11.42 -0.99
C GLU A 106 -12.76 10.17 -1.33
N SER A 107 -12.10 9.12 -1.79
CA SER A 107 -12.65 7.77 -1.95
C SER A 107 -11.48 6.77 -1.96
N HIS A 108 -11.69 5.58 -1.43
CA HIS A 108 -10.61 4.58 -1.37
C HIS A 108 -10.13 4.17 -2.77
N ASN A 109 -11.00 4.18 -3.80
CA ASN A 109 -10.67 3.89 -5.21
C ASN A 109 -9.78 2.65 -5.38
N THR A 110 -10.04 1.61 -4.61
CA THR A 110 -9.26 0.38 -4.64
C THR A 110 -9.53 -0.38 -5.94
N HIS A 111 -8.48 -0.74 -6.66
CA HIS A 111 -8.52 -1.50 -7.91
C HIS A 111 -7.65 -2.76 -7.77
N ILE A 112 -8.20 -3.78 -7.16
CA ILE A 112 -7.52 -5.07 -6.98
C ILE A 112 -8.27 -6.10 -7.82
N PRO A 113 -7.61 -6.78 -8.78
CA PRO A 113 -8.23 -7.88 -9.52
C PRO A 113 -8.70 -9.00 -8.59
N ASP A 114 -9.89 -9.55 -8.82
CA ASP A 114 -10.57 -10.51 -7.94
C ASP A 114 -9.77 -11.77 -7.61
N ASN A 115 -8.87 -12.19 -8.50
CA ASN A 115 -8.06 -13.40 -8.32
C ASN A 115 -6.58 -13.12 -8.04
N LEU A 116 -6.21 -11.84 -7.88
CA LEU A 116 -4.82 -11.48 -7.60
C LEU A 116 -4.47 -11.87 -6.16
N PRO A 117 -3.34 -12.54 -5.91
CA PRO A 117 -2.84 -12.73 -4.56
C PRO A 117 -2.61 -11.38 -3.84
N VAL A 118 -3.19 -11.21 -2.66
CA VAL A 118 -3.08 -9.98 -1.87
C VAL A 118 -2.77 -10.31 -0.43
N LEU A 119 -1.76 -9.67 0.11
CA LEU A 119 -1.47 -9.65 1.54
C LEU A 119 -1.80 -8.26 2.09
N ASN A 120 -2.76 -8.16 3.01
CA ASN A 120 -3.03 -6.95 3.78
C ASN A 120 -2.58 -7.13 5.21
N VAL A 121 -1.62 -6.34 5.67
CA VAL A 121 -1.10 -6.40 7.05
C VAL A 121 -1.43 -5.10 7.78
N MET A 122 -2.15 -5.21 8.88
CA MET A 122 -2.61 -4.07 9.67
C MET A 122 -2.28 -4.24 11.15
N SER A 123 -2.08 -3.13 11.85
CA SER A 123 -2.23 -3.15 13.30
C SER A 123 -3.70 -3.30 13.66
N ALA A 124 -4.03 -4.21 14.57
CA ALA A 124 -5.40 -4.36 15.06
C ALA A 124 -5.93 -3.09 15.77
N THR A 125 -5.03 -2.23 16.22
CA THR A 125 -5.31 -0.95 16.89
C THR A 125 -4.58 0.20 16.19
N ASP A 126 -4.60 0.19 14.85
CA ASP A 126 -3.94 1.24 14.06
C ASP A 126 -4.48 2.62 14.42
N LYS A 127 -3.58 3.53 14.79
CA LYS A 127 -3.98 4.86 15.27
C LYS A 127 -4.57 5.78 14.20
N PHE A 128 -4.43 5.42 12.92
CA PHE A 128 -4.95 6.21 11.80
C PHE A 128 -6.21 5.59 11.19
N PHE A 129 -6.25 4.26 11.04
CA PHE A 129 -7.27 3.58 10.22
C PHE A 129 -8.15 2.60 11.00
N SER A 130 -7.92 2.39 12.30
CA SER A 130 -8.82 1.58 13.13
C SER A 130 -9.91 2.43 13.80
N GLN A 131 -10.92 1.77 14.33
CA GLN A 131 -12.00 2.40 15.11
C GLN A 131 -11.52 3.15 16.37
N SER A 132 -10.27 2.98 16.77
CA SER A 132 -9.67 3.76 17.86
C SER A 132 -9.36 5.22 17.48
N ASN A 133 -9.36 5.53 16.18
CA ASN A 133 -9.16 6.89 15.70
C ASN A 133 -10.46 7.71 15.77
N SER A 134 -10.48 8.76 16.58
CA SER A 134 -11.68 9.61 16.79
C SER A 134 -12.09 10.43 15.55
N TYR A 135 -11.21 10.60 14.57
CA TYR A 135 -11.49 11.33 13.32
C TYR A 135 -11.49 10.42 12.09
N LEU A 136 -11.72 9.11 12.29
CA LEU A 136 -11.79 8.16 11.18
C LEU A 136 -12.87 8.51 10.15
N ASP A 137 -13.94 9.14 10.60
CA ASP A 137 -15.09 9.62 9.78
C ASP A 137 -15.78 8.49 8.98
N ASN A 138 -15.70 7.27 9.50
CA ASN A 138 -16.41 6.11 8.95
C ASN A 138 -16.76 5.13 10.08
N PRO A 139 -17.98 5.17 10.63
CA PRO A 139 -18.40 4.27 11.71
C PRO A 139 -18.49 2.79 11.27
N GLU A 140 -18.59 2.55 9.97
CA GLU A 140 -18.69 1.21 9.40
C GLU A 140 -17.31 0.62 9.01
N ALA A 141 -16.22 1.38 9.18
CA ALA A 141 -14.89 0.88 8.83
C ALA A 141 -14.49 -0.30 9.71
N LEU A 142 -13.92 -1.32 9.09
CA LEU A 142 -13.33 -2.47 9.79
C LEU A 142 -11.91 -2.18 10.29
N GLY A 143 -11.23 -1.20 9.66
CA GLY A 143 -9.82 -0.88 9.92
C GLY A 143 -8.83 -1.80 9.18
N TYR A 144 -9.32 -2.60 8.24
CA TYR A 144 -8.53 -3.48 7.38
C TYR A 144 -9.29 -3.78 6.08
N ALA A 145 -8.64 -4.36 5.08
CA ALA A 145 -9.19 -4.53 3.74
C ALA A 145 -10.28 -5.61 3.61
N GLY A 146 -10.96 -6.00 4.71
CA GLY A 146 -11.94 -7.09 4.73
C GLY A 146 -13.11 -6.93 3.78
N LYS A 147 -13.61 -5.69 3.61
CA LYS A 147 -14.76 -5.44 2.72
C LYS A 147 -14.37 -5.58 1.25
N VAL A 148 -13.28 -4.93 0.84
CA VAL A 148 -12.84 -4.93 -0.56
C VAL A 148 -12.28 -6.26 -1.01
N LEU A 149 -11.73 -7.06 -0.09
CA LEU A 149 -11.16 -8.37 -0.36
C LEU A 149 -12.11 -9.54 -0.09
N ALA A 150 -13.35 -9.28 0.32
CA ALA A 150 -14.29 -10.32 0.75
C ALA A 150 -14.53 -11.43 -0.29
N ASN A 151 -14.43 -11.11 -1.58
CA ASN A 151 -14.66 -12.04 -2.69
C ASN A 151 -13.35 -12.54 -3.33
N ASN A 152 -12.20 -12.13 -2.84
CA ASN A 152 -10.90 -12.56 -3.38
C ASN A 152 -10.41 -13.82 -2.64
N PRO A 153 -10.45 -15.01 -3.28
CA PRO A 153 -10.06 -16.27 -2.64
C PRO A 153 -8.56 -16.38 -2.36
N ASN A 154 -7.74 -15.48 -2.94
CA ASN A 154 -6.29 -15.45 -2.80
C ASN A 154 -5.83 -14.29 -1.89
N ALA A 155 -6.76 -13.69 -1.16
CA ALA A 155 -6.43 -12.64 -0.20
C ALA A 155 -6.12 -13.22 1.18
N GLU A 156 -5.07 -12.70 1.80
CA GLU A 156 -4.71 -12.94 3.19
C GLU A 156 -4.70 -11.62 3.95
N ILE A 157 -5.34 -11.61 5.12
CA ILE A 157 -5.39 -10.45 6.01
C ILE A 157 -4.77 -10.82 7.34
N VAL A 158 -3.73 -10.09 7.72
CA VAL A 158 -3.00 -10.29 8.98
C VAL A 158 -3.20 -9.07 9.87
N LEU A 159 -3.81 -9.28 11.04
CA LEU A 159 -3.99 -8.26 12.06
C LEU A 159 -3.00 -8.49 13.20
N LEU A 160 -2.08 -7.54 13.42
CA LEU A 160 -1.05 -7.62 14.44
C LEU A 160 -1.51 -6.87 15.71
N PRO A 161 -1.83 -7.59 16.80
CA PRO A 161 -2.26 -6.95 18.05
C PRO A 161 -1.16 -6.08 18.64
N GLY A 162 -1.51 -4.84 19.04
CA GLY A 162 -0.58 -3.93 19.72
C GLY A 162 0.58 -3.42 18.87
N ALA A 163 0.60 -3.71 17.57
CA ALA A 163 1.63 -3.20 16.68
C ALA A 163 1.46 -1.70 16.43
N PRO A 164 2.54 -0.94 16.20
CA PRO A 164 2.44 0.45 15.76
C PRO A 164 1.96 0.53 14.31
N HIS A 165 1.62 1.74 13.85
CA HIS A 165 1.27 1.99 12.44
C HIS A 165 2.39 1.57 11.47
N THR A 166 3.65 1.81 11.81
CA THR A 166 4.81 1.48 10.95
C THR A 166 5.21 0.02 11.12
N LEU A 167 4.56 -0.88 10.40
CA LEU A 167 4.69 -2.33 10.57
C LEU A 167 5.92 -2.95 9.91
N MET A 168 6.33 -2.45 8.73
CA MET A 168 7.29 -3.12 7.84
C MET A 168 8.66 -3.42 8.48
N ASN A 169 9.02 -2.71 9.54
CA ASN A 169 10.30 -2.92 10.23
C ASN A 169 10.18 -3.84 11.46
N LEU A 170 8.99 -4.30 11.79
CA LEU A 170 8.78 -5.25 12.88
C LEU A 170 9.22 -6.66 12.46
N PRO A 171 9.85 -7.44 13.34
CA PRO A 171 10.14 -8.86 13.08
C PRO A 171 8.88 -9.63 12.69
N GLN A 172 7.78 -9.42 13.39
CA GLN A 172 6.48 -10.09 13.17
C GLN A 172 5.86 -9.81 11.77
N ALA A 173 6.29 -8.77 11.08
CA ALA A 173 5.84 -8.50 9.71
C ALA A 173 6.64 -9.30 8.65
N ARG A 174 7.58 -10.15 9.08
CA ARG A 174 8.44 -10.96 8.22
C ARG A 174 8.18 -12.46 8.39
N ASP A 175 7.51 -12.85 9.46
CA ASP A 175 7.12 -14.22 9.77
C ASP A 175 5.77 -14.58 9.14
#